data_2b1b7e8bfab6a46e553fcfad3c5d7f68
#
_entry.id   2b1b7e8bfab6a46e553fcfad3c5d7f68
#
_cell.length_a   1.000
_cell.length_b   1.000
_cell.length_c   1.000
_cell.angle_alpha   90.00
_cell.angle_beta   90.00
_cell.angle_gamma   90.00
#
_symmetry.space_group_name_H-M   'P 1'
#
loop_
_entity.id
_entity.type
_entity.pdbx_description
1 polymer ?
#
loop_
_entity_poly.entity_id
_entity_poly.type
_entity_poly.pdbx_seq_one_letter_code
_entity_poly.pdbx_strand_id
1 'polypeptide(L)'
;MFVRRRSLIAHAALSAAALVAGAPVRSQPVWPQDWAPGSGKYAHRPDALNWAADVARRRSLDPAWVRQAIVSATYQPRVAQLILPPAHSVTKNWRAYRQRFVEPVRIQHGTAFWTRNRRTLARARQQFGVPPEIIVGILGVETIYGQNMGNFRVLDALATLAFDYPAGPTNAAERQAYFRDELERFLTLCQHTDMAPGDPLGSYAGAMGMPQFMPSNWMRYAIDFDDDGRIDLWHSDADAIGSVANYLNAYGWVPGLPTHYAVRLPPTISSADLDALLAPDILPTFRPAALAAKGAQLDAAALANPGPLALVELQNGDPRTPGNAPSYVAGTENFYAVTRYNHSSYYAMAVIELGQAVAALV
;
A
#
# COMPACT_ATOMS: atom_id res chain seq x y z
N MET A 1 -16.73 30.45 16.93
CA MET A 1 -17.27 30.07 15.60
C MET A 1 -16.09 29.68 14.72
N PHE A 2 -15.58 28.44 14.87
CA PHE A 2 -14.46 27.92 14.07
C PHE A 2 -14.96 26.78 13.21
N VAL A 3 -15.05 27.06 11.92
CA VAL A 3 -15.43 26.07 10.90
C VAL A 3 -14.27 25.09 10.72
N ARG A 4 -14.44 23.84 11.16
CA ARG A 4 -13.52 22.75 10.90
C ARG A 4 -13.61 22.34 9.42
N ARG A 5 -12.63 22.73 8.63
CA ARG A 5 -12.37 22.11 7.34
C ARG A 5 -11.83 20.70 7.59
N ARG A 6 -12.66 19.68 7.37
CA ARG A 6 -12.25 18.28 7.28
C ARG A 6 -11.52 18.09 5.95
N SER A 7 -10.20 18.13 5.96
CA SER A 7 -9.37 17.60 4.86
C SER A 7 -9.37 16.09 4.97
N LEU A 8 -10.35 15.43 4.38
CA LEU A 8 -10.29 13.99 4.10
C LEU A 8 -9.47 13.81 2.82
N ILE A 9 -8.15 13.88 2.92
CA ILE A 9 -7.27 13.32 1.90
C ILE A 9 -7.20 11.81 2.17
N ALA A 10 -8.24 11.10 1.73
CA ALA A 10 -8.21 9.66 1.63
C ALA A 10 -7.32 9.28 0.43
N HIS A 11 -6.01 9.20 0.64
CA HIS A 11 -5.12 8.51 -0.26
C HIS A 11 -5.35 7.01 -0.06
N ALA A 12 -6.38 6.47 -0.70
CA ALA A 12 -6.52 5.04 -0.82
C ALA A 12 -5.45 4.55 -1.80
N ALA A 13 -4.26 4.26 -1.30
CA ALA A 13 -3.42 3.27 -1.93
C ALA A 13 -4.16 1.94 -1.76
N LEU A 14 -5.00 1.61 -2.74
CA LEU A 14 -5.60 0.29 -2.85
C LEU A 14 -4.48 -0.66 -3.26
N SER A 15 -3.82 -1.28 -2.29
CA SER A 15 -3.12 -2.53 -2.54
C SER A 15 -4.18 -3.51 -2.99
N ALA A 16 -4.28 -3.66 -4.30
CA ALA A 16 -5.20 -4.59 -4.92
C ALA A 16 -4.61 -5.98 -4.80
N ALA A 17 -4.78 -6.61 -3.65
CA ALA A 17 -4.80 -8.05 -3.63
C ALA A 17 -6.04 -8.48 -4.45
N ALA A 18 -5.86 -8.59 -5.76
CA ALA A 18 -6.87 -9.14 -6.65
C ALA A 18 -7.20 -10.54 -6.17
N LEU A 19 -8.45 -10.73 -5.76
CA LEU A 19 -9.06 -12.03 -5.55
C LEU A 19 -8.99 -12.82 -6.87
N VAL A 20 -7.99 -13.66 -7.02
CA VAL A 20 -8.07 -14.79 -7.95
C VAL A 20 -8.50 -15.98 -7.11
N ALA A 21 -9.81 -16.25 -7.15
CA ALA A 21 -10.33 -17.58 -6.81
C ALA A 21 -9.58 -18.60 -7.68
N GLY A 22 -9.09 -19.67 -7.06
CA GLY A 22 -8.32 -20.70 -7.74
C GLY A 22 -9.09 -21.27 -8.94
N ALA A 23 -8.60 -20.92 -10.12
CA ALA A 23 -8.90 -21.60 -11.36
C ALA A 23 -7.61 -22.25 -11.87
N PRO A 24 -7.69 -23.42 -12.52
CA PRO A 24 -6.51 -24.17 -12.94
C PRO A 24 -5.66 -23.33 -13.90
N VAL A 25 -4.35 -23.53 -13.80
CA VAL A 25 -3.34 -22.99 -14.72
C VAL A 25 -3.84 -23.14 -16.17
N ARG A 26 -4.39 -22.08 -16.71
CA ARG A 26 -4.63 -21.96 -18.15
C ARG A 26 -3.48 -21.17 -18.74
N SER A 27 -2.93 -21.74 -19.81
CA SER A 27 -2.00 -21.17 -20.77
C SER A 27 -2.02 -19.65 -20.83
N GLN A 28 -0.83 -19.05 -20.85
CA GLN A 28 -0.61 -17.60 -21.04
C GLN A 28 -1.55 -17.06 -22.13
N PRO A 29 -2.22 -15.91 -21.88
CA PRO A 29 -2.99 -15.29 -22.95
C PRO A 29 -2.02 -14.88 -24.05
N VAL A 30 -2.21 -15.44 -25.24
CA VAL A 30 -1.57 -14.94 -26.46
C VAL A 30 -2.15 -13.57 -26.72
N TRP A 31 -1.32 -12.54 -26.59
CA TRP A 31 -1.71 -11.17 -26.89
C TRP A 31 -1.88 -11.01 -28.41
N PRO A 32 -2.91 -10.26 -28.87
CA PRO A 32 -3.03 -9.96 -30.31
C PRO A 32 -1.79 -9.23 -30.81
N GLN A 33 -1.19 -9.69 -31.89
CA GLN A 33 0.00 -9.11 -32.52
C GLN A 33 -0.27 -7.79 -33.27
N ASP A 34 -1.43 -7.19 -33.13
CA ASP A 34 -1.84 -5.99 -33.86
C ASP A 34 -1.42 -4.68 -33.17
N TRP A 35 -0.18 -4.63 -32.69
CA TRP A 35 0.32 -3.42 -32.08
C TRP A 35 1.16 -2.58 -33.04
N ALA A 36 0.46 -1.83 -33.90
CA ALA A 36 1.12 -0.78 -34.68
C ALA A 36 1.48 0.38 -33.74
N PRO A 37 2.76 0.83 -33.70
CA PRO A 37 3.12 2.06 -32.97
C PRO A 37 2.26 3.22 -33.48
N GLY A 38 1.48 3.87 -32.56
CA GLY A 38 0.68 5.04 -32.91
C GLY A 38 -0.84 4.85 -33.00
N SER A 39 -1.37 3.65 -32.72
CA SER A 39 -2.82 3.38 -32.75
C SER A 39 -3.52 3.53 -31.38
N GLY A 40 -2.80 3.95 -30.33
CA GLY A 40 -3.37 4.10 -28.99
C GLY A 40 -4.43 5.22 -28.92
N LYS A 41 -5.43 5.07 -28.04
CA LYS A 41 -6.50 6.06 -27.81
C LYS A 41 -5.96 7.48 -27.58
N TYR A 42 -4.78 7.60 -26.98
CA TYR A 42 -4.17 8.89 -26.62
C TYR A 42 -3.38 9.56 -27.76
N ALA A 43 -3.10 8.84 -28.85
CA ALA A 43 -2.36 9.38 -30.00
C ALA A 43 -3.02 10.61 -30.65
N HIS A 44 -4.36 10.70 -30.55
CA HIS A 44 -5.17 11.76 -31.16
C HIS A 44 -5.97 12.57 -30.14
N ARG A 45 -5.60 12.49 -28.86
CA ARG A 45 -6.29 13.23 -27.77
C ARG A 45 -5.57 14.53 -27.45
N PRO A 46 -6.14 15.68 -27.78
CA PRO A 46 -5.48 16.98 -27.55
C PRO A 46 -5.16 17.25 -26.07
N ASP A 47 -6.03 16.85 -25.15
CA ASP A 47 -5.81 17.01 -23.71
C ASP A 47 -4.61 16.20 -23.19
N ALA A 48 -4.44 14.96 -23.66
CA ALA A 48 -3.30 14.12 -23.27
C ALA A 48 -1.99 14.62 -23.91
N LEU A 49 -2.03 15.08 -25.15
CA LEU A 49 -0.85 15.59 -25.86
C LEU A 49 -0.41 16.96 -25.31
N ASN A 50 -1.35 17.84 -24.97
CA ASN A 50 -1.05 19.11 -24.30
C ASN A 50 -0.46 18.88 -22.91
N TRP A 51 -1.03 17.95 -22.14
CA TRP A 51 -0.47 17.53 -20.86
C TRP A 51 0.95 16.98 -21.01
N ALA A 52 1.22 16.16 -22.01
CA ALA A 52 2.56 15.63 -22.30
C ALA A 52 3.58 16.75 -22.56
N ALA A 53 3.20 17.76 -23.36
CA ALA A 53 4.04 18.92 -23.64
C ALA A 53 4.33 19.75 -22.38
N ASP A 54 3.31 19.90 -21.52
CA ASP A 54 3.44 20.62 -20.24
C ASP A 54 4.37 19.87 -19.27
N VAL A 55 4.25 18.55 -19.17
CA VAL A 55 5.13 17.70 -18.36
C VAL A 55 6.57 17.78 -18.83
N ALA A 56 6.79 17.63 -20.14
CA ALA A 56 8.12 17.73 -20.72
C ALA A 56 8.81 19.05 -20.33
N ARG A 57 8.07 20.18 -20.44
CA ARG A 57 8.57 21.49 -20.06
C ARG A 57 8.84 21.62 -18.56
N ARG A 58 7.89 21.20 -17.70
CA ARG A 58 8.03 21.34 -16.22
C ARG A 58 9.12 20.47 -15.64
N ARG A 59 9.36 19.29 -16.24
CA ARG A 59 10.33 18.31 -15.75
C ARG A 59 11.64 18.31 -16.52
N SER A 60 11.78 19.19 -17.52
CA SER A 60 12.97 19.22 -18.40
C SER A 60 13.24 17.88 -19.06
N LEU A 61 12.16 17.17 -19.45
CA LEU A 61 12.25 15.91 -20.19
C LEU A 61 12.26 16.18 -21.70
N ASP A 62 12.76 15.22 -22.49
CA ASP A 62 12.68 15.30 -23.94
C ASP A 62 11.21 15.31 -24.42
N PRO A 63 10.73 16.38 -25.09
CA PRO A 63 9.34 16.49 -25.52
C PRO A 63 8.91 15.40 -26.51
N ALA A 64 9.83 14.98 -27.40
CA ALA A 64 9.53 13.94 -28.38
C ALA A 64 9.37 12.58 -27.67
N TRP A 65 10.22 12.29 -26.71
CA TRP A 65 10.16 11.05 -25.92
C TRP A 65 8.88 11.00 -25.05
N VAL A 66 8.54 12.07 -24.32
CA VAL A 66 7.30 12.12 -23.52
C VAL A 66 6.07 11.97 -24.41
N ARG A 67 6.06 12.66 -25.57
CA ARG A 67 4.97 12.52 -26.55
C ARG A 67 4.86 11.09 -27.05
N GLN A 68 5.98 10.44 -27.40
CA GLN A 68 6.00 9.06 -27.85
C GLN A 68 5.48 8.10 -26.79
N ALA A 69 5.84 8.28 -25.52
CA ALA A 69 5.33 7.48 -24.42
C ALA A 69 3.79 7.58 -24.35
N ILE A 70 3.22 8.78 -24.34
CA ILE A 70 1.77 8.97 -24.27
C ILE A 70 1.04 8.44 -25.51
N VAL A 71 1.60 8.63 -26.69
CA VAL A 71 1.05 8.08 -27.94
C VAL A 71 1.02 6.55 -27.93
N SER A 72 2.01 5.92 -27.28
CA SER A 72 2.09 4.45 -27.15
C SER A 72 1.19 3.86 -26.07
N ALA A 73 0.62 4.71 -25.17
CA ALA A 73 -0.25 4.25 -24.11
C ALA A 73 -1.62 3.81 -24.63
N THR A 74 -2.16 2.75 -24.05
CA THR A 74 -3.43 2.13 -24.43
C THR A 74 -4.44 2.22 -23.29
N TYR A 75 -5.67 2.64 -23.61
CA TYR A 75 -6.77 2.60 -22.65
C TYR A 75 -7.09 1.17 -22.23
N GLN A 76 -7.16 0.95 -20.92
CA GLN A 76 -7.44 -0.36 -20.33
C GLN A 76 -8.82 -0.37 -19.65
N PRO A 77 -9.87 -0.92 -20.28
CA PRO A 77 -11.22 -0.96 -19.69
C PRO A 77 -11.24 -1.67 -18.34
N ARG A 78 -10.43 -2.71 -18.17
CA ARG A 78 -10.33 -3.45 -16.91
C ARG A 78 -9.75 -2.62 -15.77
N VAL A 79 -8.81 -1.73 -16.06
CA VAL A 79 -8.26 -0.77 -15.09
C VAL A 79 -9.38 0.15 -14.60
N ALA A 80 -10.16 0.72 -15.52
CA ALA A 80 -11.28 1.59 -15.18
C ALA A 80 -12.38 0.87 -14.36
N GLN A 81 -12.57 -0.43 -14.56
CA GLN A 81 -13.48 -1.23 -13.74
C GLN A 81 -12.91 -1.53 -12.35
N LEU A 82 -11.64 -1.93 -12.27
CA LEU A 82 -11.00 -2.35 -11.02
C LEU A 82 -10.77 -1.21 -10.04
N ILE A 83 -10.64 0.04 -10.52
CA ILE A 83 -10.41 1.20 -9.66
C ILE A 83 -11.67 1.66 -8.92
N LEU A 84 -12.83 1.25 -9.38
CA LEU A 84 -14.10 1.59 -8.74
C LEU A 84 -14.27 0.81 -7.42
N PRO A 85 -14.84 1.44 -6.39
CA PRO A 85 -15.22 0.71 -5.18
C PRO A 85 -16.26 -0.38 -5.51
N PRO A 86 -16.34 -1.44 -4.69
CA PRO A 86 -17.39 -2.46 -4.85
C PRO A 86 -18.78 -1.83 -4.86
N ALA A 87 -19.68 -2.35 -5.72
CA ALA A 87 -21.04 -1.83 -5.86
C ALA A 87 -21.88 -1.92 -4.57
N HIS A 88 -21.50 -2.78 -3.64
CA HIS A 88 -22.13 -2.95 -2.33
C HIS A 88 -21.11 -2.77 -1.22
N SER A 89 -21.52 -2.09 -0.14
CA SER A 89 -20.69 -2.00 1.07
C SER A 89 -20.51 -3.40 1.67
N VAL A 90 -19.28 -3.87 1.68
CA VAL A 90 -18.93 -5.13 2.36
C VAL A 90 -18.79 -4.83 3.85
N THR A 91 -19.56 -5.51 4.69
CA THR A 91 -19.38 -5.41 6.14
C THR A 91 -17.94 -5.79 6.51
N LYS A 92 -17.25 -4.90 7.21
CA LYS A 92 -15.89 -5.14 7.64
C LYS A 92 -15.82 -6.40 8.51
N ASN A 93 -14.92 -7.32 8.16
CA ASN A 93 -14.71 -8.57 8.90
C ASN A 93 -13.22 -8.88 8.96
N TRP A 94 -12.62 -8.62 10.13
CA TRP A 94 -11.19 -8.83 10.36
C TRP A 94 -10.79 -10.30 10.22
N ARG A 95 -11.58 -11.24 10.76
CA ARG A 95 -11.25 -12.68 10.68
C ARG A 95 -11.15 -13.15 9.23
N ALA A 96 -12.13 -12.75 8.40
CA ALA A 96 -12.12 -13.07 6.98
C ALA A 96 -11.00 -12.36 6.22
N TYR A 97 -10.67 -11.13 6.59
CA TYR A 97 -9.56 -10.38 6.01
C TYR A 97 -8.21 -11.04 6.37
N ARG A 98 -8.00 -11.34 7.64
CA ARG A 98 -6.82 -12.01 8.16
C ARG A 98 -6.52 -13.32 7.44
N GLN A 99 -7.54 -14.17 7.25
CA GLN A 99 -7.41 -15.47 6.58
C GLN A 99 -6.89 -15.39 5.13
N ARG A 100 -7.02 -14.24 4.48
CA ARG A 100 -6.51 -14.04 3.10
C ARG A 100 -5.00 -13.82 3.06
N PHE A 101 -4.41 -13.38 4.16
CA PHE A 101 -3.01 -13.00 4.20
C PHE A 101 -2.19 -13.87 5.15
N VAL A 102 -2.75 -14.24 6.30
CA VAL A 102 -2.07 -15.12 7.26
C VAL A 102 -2.50 -16.55 6.97
N GLU A 103 -1.91 -17.14 5.92
CA GLU A 103 -2.25 -18.46 5.41
C GLU A 103 -0.99 -19.25 5.04
N PRO A 104 -1.07 -20.61 4.97
CA PRO A 104 0.11 -21.46 4.88
C PRO A 104 1.05 -21.17 3.71
N VAL A 105 0.51 -20.82 2.52
CA VAL A 105 1.34 -20.56 1.32
C VAL A 105 2.22 -19.34 1.54
N ARG A 106 1.62 -18.21 2.01
CA ARG A 106 2.40 -17.00 2.30
C ARG A 106 3.42 -17.21 3.40
N ILE A 107 3.06 -17.95 4.45
CA ILE A 107 3.98 -18.27 5.56
C ILE A 107 5.16 -19.10 5.04
N GLN A 108 4.92 -20.13 4.24
CA GLN A 108 5.98 -20.94 3.65
C GLN A 108 6.92 -20.13 2.75
N HIS A 109 6.35 -19.31 1.83
CA HIS A 109 7.16 -18.44 0.98
C HIS A 109 7.92 -17.40 1.80
N GLY A 110 7.32 -16.89 2.88
CA GLY A 110 7.95 -15.94 3.79
C GLY A 110 9.14 -16.54 4.53
N THR A 111 9.01 -17.78 5.00
CA THR A 111 10.12 -18.52 5.64
C THR A 111 11.28 -18.72 4.66
N ALA A 112 10.99 -19.10 3.42
CA ALA A 112 12.01 -19.22 2.37
C ALA A 112 12.66 -17.87 2.04
N PHE A 113 11.83 -16.80 1.89
CA PHE A 113 12.31 -15.43 1.65
C PHE A 113 13.23 -14.95 2.79
N TRP A 114 12.82 -15.10 4.04
CA TRP A 114 13.62 -14.71 5.20
C TRP A 114 14.95 -15.47 5.24
N THR A 115 14.90 -16.79 5.05
CA THR A 115 16.10 -17.62 5.13
C THR A 115 17.16 -17.20 4.12
N ARG A 116 16.78 -16.97 2.85
CA ARG A 116 17.73 -16.54 1.81
C ARG A 116 18.21 -15.11 1.98
N ASN A 117 17.41 -14.24 2.62
CA ASN A 117 17.72 -12.82 2.81
C ASN A 117 18.12 -12.44 4.25
N ARG A 118 18.48 -13.42 5.08
CA ARG A 118 18.77 -13.21 6.52
C ARG A 118 19.76 -12.06 6.77
N ARG A 119 20.83 -11.99 5.99
CA ARG A 119 21.87 -10.95 6.14
C ARG A 119 21.34 -9.56 5.75
N THR A 120 20.61 -9.46 4.66
CA THR A 120 20.03 -8.22 4.16
C THR A 120 18.97 -7.67 5.13
N LEU A 121 18.11 -8.54 5.65
CA LEU A 121 17.12 -8.19 6.67
C LEU A 121 17.78 -7.71 7.98
N ALA A 122 18.87 -8.37 8.41
CA ALA A 122 19.63 -7.92 9.57
C ALA A 122 20.29 -6.54 9.34
N ARG A 123 20.83 -6.28 8.14
CA ARG A 123 21.37 -4.98 7.76
C ARG A 123 20.29 -3.91 7.75
N ALA A 124 19.11 -4.18 7.19
CA ALA A 124 17.98 -3.25 7.20
C ALA A 124 17.54 -2.91 8.62
N ARG A 125 17.46 -3.91 9.52
CA ARG A 125 17.18 -3.67 10.95
C ARG A 125 18.26 -2.80 11.61
N GLN A 126 19.53 -3.05 11.33
CA GLN A 126 20.64 -2.26 11.89
C GLN A 126 20.58 -0.81 11.40
N GLN A 127 20.30 -0.60 10.12
CA GLN A 127 20.34 0.75 9.51
C GLN A 127 19.08 1.56 9.80
N PHE A 128 17.89 0.97 9.77
CA PHE A 128 16.62 1.68 9.87
C PHE A 128 15.84 1.36 11.16
N GLY A 129 16.29 0.42 11.96
CA GLY A 129 15.61 -0.01 13.18
C GLY A 129 14.31 -0.79 12.94
N VAL A 130 13.98 -1.13 11.70
CA VAL A 130 12.76 -1.86 11.34
C VAL A 130 13.01 -3.36 11.49
N PRO A 131 12.22 -4.09 12.31
CA PRO A 131 12.39 -5.52 12.49
C PRO A 131 12.11 -6.30 11.21
N PRO A 132 12.85 -7.41 10.95
CA PRO A 132 12.66 -8.27 9.78
C PRO A 132 11.22 -8.71 9.55
N GLU A 133 10.48 -9.06 10.61
CA GLU A 133 9.10 -9.52 10.52
C GLU A 133 8.16 -8.47 9.90
N ILE A 134 8.41 -7.19 10.11
CA ILE A 134 7.57 -6.13 9.51
C ILE A 134 7.86 -6.00 8.01
N ILE A 135 9.12 -6.03 7.61
CA ILE A 135 9.53 -5.98 6.19
C ILE A 135 8.97 -7.20 5.44
N VAL A 136 9.17 -8.38 6.01
CA VAL A 136 8.67 -9.65 5.44
C VAL A 136 7.15 -9.66 5.39
N GLY A 137 6.48 -9.16 6.42
CA GLY A 137 5.02 -9.01 6.44
C GLY A 137 4.51 -8.13 5.31
N ILE A 138 5.13 -6.97 5.06
CA ILE A 138 4.76 -6.07 3.94
C ILE A 138 4.95 -6.79 2.60
N LEU A 139 6.15 -7.31 2.29
CA LEU A 139 6.42 -7.97 1.02
C LEU A 139 5.54 -9.20 0.79
N GLY A 140 5.19 -9.91 1.87
CA GLY A 140 4.26 -11.03 1.83
C GLY A 140 2.83 -10.63 1.54
N VAL A 141 2.33 -9.56 2.14
CA VAL A 141 0.97 -9.03 1.89
C VAL A 141 0.88 -8.46 0.48
N GLU A 142 1.87 -7.68 0.05
CA GLU A 142 1.83 -6.99 -1.24
C GLU A 142 1.89 -7.96 -2.43
N THR A 143 2.88 -8.82 -2.48
CA THR A 143 3.18 -9.57 -3.71
C THR A 143 3.48 -11.05 -3.52
N ILE A 144 3.30 -11.58 -2.31
CA ILE A 144 3.76 -12.94 -2.00
C ILE A 144 5.26 -13.05 -2.35
N TYR A 145 6.05 -12.08 -1.86
CA TYR A 145 7.51 -12.02 -2.07
C TYR A 145 7.90 -12.02 -3.57
N GLY A 146 7.23 -11.20 -4.37
CA GLY A 146 7.49 -11.03 -5.81
C GLY A 146 6.73 -11.97 -6.75
N GLN A 147 5.92 -12.91 -6.23
CA GLN A 147 5.18 -13.84 -7.10
C GLN A 147 3.95 -13.21 -7.78
N ASN A 148 3.44 -12.10 -7.24
CA ASN A 148 2.24 -11.44 -7.76
C ASN A 148 2.41 -9.92 -7.77
N MET A 149 3.25 -9.42 -8.65
CA MET A 149 3.55 -7.99 -8.78
C MET A 149 2.60 -7.24 -9.71
N GLY A 150 1.61 -7.93 -10.29
CA GLY A 150 0.72 -7.38 -11.31
C GLY A 150 1.22 -7.60 -12.74
N ASN A 151 0.29 -7.47 -13.69
CA ASN A 151 0.54 -7.75 -15.10
C ASN A 151 0.00 -6.64 -16.02
N PHE A 152 -0.35 -5.49 -15.49
CA PHE A 152 -0.72 -4.33 -16.29
C PHE A 152 0.55 -3.55 -16.65
N ARG A 153 0.65 -3.09 -17.91
CA ARG A 153 1.65 -2.07 -18.22
C ARG A 153 1.36 -0.83 -17.37
N VAL A 154 2.35 -0.41 -16.60
CA VAL A 154 2.19 0.73 -15.68
C VAL A 154 1.80 2.00 -16.44
N LEU A 155 2.42 2.23 -17.61
CA LEU A 155 2.07 3.34 -18.50
C LEU A 155 0.58 3.34 -18.85
N ASP A 156 0.05 2.19 -19.28
CA ASP A 156 -1.36 2.07 -19.69
C ASP A 156 -2.31 2.26 -18.52
N ALA A 157 -1.99 1.67 -17.37
CA ALA A 157 -2.79 1.80 -16.16
C ALA A 157 -2.87 3.28 -15.71
N LEU A 158 -1.72 3.94 -15.59
CA LEU A 158 -1.65 5.33 -15.18
C LEU A 158 -2.27 6.27 -16.21
N ALA A 159 -2.05 6.06 -17.52
CA ALA A 159 -2.68 6.87 -18.56
C ALA A 159 -4.21 6.73 -18.55
N THR A 160 -4.72 5.50 -18.37
CA THR A 160 -6.17 5.26 -18.24
C THR A 160 -6.75 6.05 -17.07
N LEU A 161 -6.12 5.99 -15.91
CA LEU A 161 -6.61 6.68 -14.71
C LEU A 161 -6.36 8.19 -14.74
N ALA A 162 -5.34 8.64 -15.45
CA ALA A 162 -5.01 10.07 -15.62
C ALA A 162 -5.97 10.80 -16.58
N PHE A 163 -6.43 10.12 -17.63
CA PHE A 163 -7.20 10.77 -18.70
C PHE A 163 -8.65 10.26 -18.80
N ASP A 164 -8.94 9.07 -18.34
CA ASP A 164 -10.25 8.41 -18.42
C ASP A 164 -10.70 7.83 -17.09
N TYR A 165 -10.43 8.53 -15.97
CA TYR A 165 -10.89 8.08 -14.66
C TYR A 165 -12.42 7.92 -14.69
N PRO A 166 -12.98 6.77 -14.25
CA PRO A 166 -14.41 6.53 -14.37
C PRO A 166 -15.24 7.51 -13.53
N ALA A 167 -16.35 7.98 -14.10
CA ALA A 167 -17.32 8.78 -13.39
C ALA A 167 -18.05 7.94 -12.33
N GLY A 168 -18.55 8.58 -11.28
CA GLY A 168 -19.36 7.97 -10.23
C GLY A 168 -18.89 8.28 -8.82
N PRO A 169 -17.61 8.06 -8.44
CA PRO A 169 -17.12 8.48 -7.12
C PRO A 169 -17.17 9.99 -6.95
N THR A 170 -17.59 10.45 -5.77
CA THR A 170 -17.69 11.90 -5.45
C THR A 170 -16.33 12.62 -5.52
N ASN A 171 -15.21 11.88 -5.41
CA ASN A 171 -13.85 12.40 -5.48
C ASN A 171 -13.13 12.04 -6.80
N ALA A 172 -13.87 11.74 -7.88
CA ALA A 172 -13.30 11.31 -9.16
C ALA A 172 -12.28 12.31 -9.71
N ALA A 173 -12.55 13.60 -9.64
CA ALA A 173 -11.64 14.65 -10.12
C ALA A 173 -10.32 14.70 -9.33
N GLU A 174 -10.37 14.58 -8.00
CA GLU A 174 -9.17 14.53 -7.16
C GLU A 174 -8.33 13.29 -7.44
N ARG A 175 -8.99 12.16 -7.64
CA ARG A 175 -8.31 10.91 -7.98
C ARG A 175 -7.69 10.96 -9.37
N GLN A 176 -8.37 11.54 -10.34
CA GLN A 176 -7.82 11.75 -11.68
C GLN A 176 -6.57 12.63 -11.61
N ALA A 177 -6.62 13.73 -10.85
CA ALA A 177 -5.46 14.60 -10.63
C ALA A 177 -4.29 13.85 -9.99
N TYR A 178 -4.56 13.04 -8.97
CA TYR A 178 -3.55 12.17 -8.35
C TYR A 178 -2.88 11.24 -9.38
N PHE A 179 -3.65 10.58 -10.26
CA PHE A 179 -3.06 9.69 -11.26
C PHE A 179 -2.32 10.44 -12.37
N ARG A 180 -2.68 11.69 -12.67
CA ARG A 180 -1.86 12.56 -13.53
C ARG A 180 -0.50 12.87 -12.91
N ASP A 181 -0.46 13.13 -11.62
CA ASP A 181 0.78 13.34 -10.89
C ASP A 181 1.64 12.06 -10.85
N GLU A 182 1.02 10.89 -10.65
CA GLU A 182 1.74 9.62 -10.66
C GLU A 182 2.28 9.27 -12.06
N LEU A 183 1.52 9.54 -13.13
CA LEU A 183 1.98 9.36 -14.50
C LEU A 183 3.17 10.29 -14.83
N GLU A 184 3.12 11.54 -14.38
CA GLU A 184 4.23 12.49 -14.52
C GLU A 184 5.49 11.98 -13.82
N ARG A 185 5.37 11.48 -12.58
CA ARG A 185 6.48 10.89 -11.82
C ARG A 185 6.99 9.60 -12.47
N PHE A 186 6.11 8.78 -13.00
CA PHE A 186 6.49 7.58 -13.72
C PHE A 186 7.37 7.89 -14.95
N LEU A 187 6.96 8.86 -15.77
CA LEU A 187 7.76 9.28 -16.92
C LEU A 187 9.10 9.89 -16.49
N THR A 188 9.10 10.68 -15.43
CA THR A 188 10.33 11.24 -14.85
C THR A 188 11.27 10.12 -14.36
N LEU A 189 10.72 9.13 -13.66
CA LEU A 189 11.48 7.96 -13.18
C LEU A 189 12.08 7.20 -14.36
N CYS A 190 11.28 6.87 -15.38
CA CYS A 190 11.74 6.14 -16.55
C CYS A 190 12.91 6.82 -17.26
N GLN A 191 12.86 8.14 -17.42
CA GLN A 191 13.95 8.87 -18.07
C GLN A 191 15.22 8.93 -17.21
N HIS A 192 15.09 9.02 -15.88
CA HIS A 192 16.25 9.08 -14.97
C HIS A 192 16.92 7.71 -14.76
N THR A 193 16.21 6.63 -15.04
CA THR A 193 16.73 5.25 -14.88
C THR A 193 16.95 4.53 -16.19
N ASP A 194 16.86 5.23 -17.32
CA ASP A 194 16.94 4.67 -18.69
C ASP A 194 15.94 3.51 -18.94
N MET A 195 14.83 3.51 -18.19
CA MET A 195 13.77 2.52 -18.30
C MET A 195 12.81 2.88 -19.45
N ALA A 196 12.55 1.97 -20.36
CA ALA A 196 11.55 2.22 -21.40
C ALA A 196 10.14 2.25 -20.77
N PRO A 197 9.32 3.31 -20.98
CA PRO A 197 8.02 3.44 -20.30
C PRO A 197 7.02 2.32 -20.61
N GLY A 198 7.25 1.59 -21.69
CA GLY A 198 6.43 0.47 -22.11
C GLY A 198 6.67 -0.85 -21.37
N ASP A 199 7.81 -1.00 -20.71
CA ASP A 199 8.26 -2.29 -20.16
C ASP A 199 7.72 -2.58 -18.75
N PRO A 200 7.66 -1.60 -17.81
CA PRO A 200 7.26 -1.90 -16.44
C PRO A 200 5.87 -2.48 -16.34
N LEU A 201 5.77 -3.62 -15.65
CA LEU A 201 4.52 -4.24 -15.27
C LEU A 201 4.24 -3.99 -13.79
N GLY A 202 2.97 -3.85 -13.46
CA GLY A 202 2.54 -3.58 -12.10
C GLY A 202 1.05 -3.82 -11.87
N SER A 203 0.51 -3.24 -10.82
CA SER A 203 -0.91 -3.35 -10.50
C SER A 203 -1.77 -2.52 -11.48
N TYR A 204 -3.08 -2.76 -11.44
CA TYR A 204 -4.04 -1.94 -12.20
C TYR A 204 -4.05 -0.46 -11.78
N ALA A 205 -3.52 -0.12 -10.60
CA ALA A 205 -3.38 1.25 -10.13
C ALA A 205 -1.99 1.85 -10.44
N GLY A 206 -1.08 1.09 -11.07
CA GLY A 206 0.26 1.55 -11.41
C GLY A 206 1.31 1.38 -10.30
N ALA A 207 1.02 0.58 -9.28
CA ALA A 207 2.01 0.20 -8.26
C ALA A 207 2.99 -0.83 -8.82
N MET A 208 4.28 -0.74 -8.44
CA MET A 208 5.40 -1.41 -9.10
C MET A 208 6.25 -2.24 -8.14
N GLY A 209 6.76 -3.35 -8.66
CA GLY A 209 7.75 -4.20 -8.00
C GLY A 209 7.23 -4.96 -6.78
N MET A 210 8.13 -5.66 -6.08
CA MET A 210 7.80 -6.43 -4.89
C MET A 210 7.12 -5.60 -3.78
N PRO A 211 7.55 -4.34 -3.51
CA PRO A 211 6.92 -3.51 -2.47
C PRO A 211 5.67 -2.78 -2.93
N GLN A 212 5.23 -2.93 -4.20
CA GLN A 212 4.07 -2.23 -4.76
C GLN A 212 4.13 -0.71 -4.56
N PHE A 213 5.28 -0.12 -4.85
CA PHE A 213 5.43 1.33 -4.77
C PHE A 213 4.75 2.03 -5.94
N MET A 214 3.99 3.08 -5.63
CA MET A 214 3.60 4.07 -6.63
C MET A 214 4.84 4.82 -7.11
N PRO A 215 4.85 5.39 -8.34
CA PRO A 215 5.99 6.17 -8.85
C PRO A 215 6.50 7.23 -7.87
N SER A 216 5.59 7.91 -7.17
CA SER A 216 5.95 8.90 -6.14
C SER A 216 6.71 8.29 -4.96
N ASN A 217 6.32 7.08 -4.53
CA ASN A 217 6.99 6.36 -3.45
C ASN A 217 8.35 5.83 -3.90
N TRP A 218 8.44 5.34 -5.14
CA TRP A 218 9.71 4.92 -5.72
C TRP A 218 10.72 6.08 -5.69
N MET A 219 10.37 7.22 -6.25
CA MET A 219 11.27 8.37 -6.30
C MET A 219 11.72 8.90 -4.93
N ARG A 220 10.93 8.65 -3.88
CA ARG A 220 11.21 9.16 -2.53
C ARG A 220 11.92 8.16 -1.64
N TYR A 221 11.59 6.87 -1.78
CA TYR A 221 11.92 5.86 -0.77
C TYR A 221 12.66 4.66 -1.31
N ALA A 222 12.64 4.41 -2.63
CA ALA A 222 13.40 3.32 -3.19
C ALA A 222 14.90 3.64 -3.10
N ILE A 223 15.68 2.63 -2.74
CA ILE A 223 17.13 2.72 -2.58
C ILE A 223 17.80 1.50 -3.21
N ASP A 224 18.98 1.73 -3.77
CA ASP A 224 19.93 0.69 -4.11
C ASP A 224 20.50 0.14 -2.79
N PHE A 225 20.07 -1.03 -2.40
CA PHE A 225 20.44 -1.62 -1.10
C PHE A 225 21.40 -2.79 -1.22
N ASP A 226 21.84 -3.17 -2.40
CA ASP A 226 22.95 -4.10 -2.63
C ASP A 226 24.20 -3.40 -3.22
N ASP A 227 24.11 -2.08 -3.44
CA ASP A 227 25.17 -1.21 -3.92
C ASP A 227 25.65 -1.61 -5.34
N ASP A 228 24.74 -2.13 -6.20
CA ASP A 228 25.04 -2.52 -7.58
C ASP A 228 24.98 -1.35 -8.59
N GLY A 229 24.57 -0.15 -8.11
CA GLY A 229 24.46 1.09 -8.89
C GLY A 229 23.09 1.29 -9.51
N ARG A 230 22.09 0.45 -9.22
CA ARG A 230 20.72 0.54 -9.73
C ARG A 230 19.72 0.26 -8.63
N ILE A 231 18.48 0.66 -8.85
CA ILE A 231 17.33 0.30 -8.00
C ILE A 231 16.43 -0.64 -8.78
N ASP A 232 16.38 -1.92 -8.42
CA ASP A 232 15.53 -2.91 -9.07
C ASP A 232 14.54 -3.51 -8.08
N LEU A 233 13.34 -2.92 -7.98
CA LEU A 233 12.30 -3.43 -7.09
C LEU A 233 11.56 -4.66 -7.64
N TRP A 234 11.86 -5.12 -8.85
CA TRP A 234 11.28 -6.35 -9.42
C TRP A 234 12.13 -7.58 -9.14
N HIS A 235 13.47 -7.46 -9.19
CA HIS A 235 14.36 -8.63 -9.17
C HIS A 235 15.37 -8.60 -8.03
N SER A 236 15.68 -7.43 -7.42
CA SER A 236 16.53 -7.35 -6.24
C SER A 236 15.71 -7.48 -4.95
N ASP A 237 15.82 -8.64 -4.28
CA ASP A 237 15.29 -8.80 -2.91
C ASP A 237 15.88 -7.74 -1.97
N ALA A 238 17.15 -7.36 -2.18
CA ALA A 238 17.84 -6.41 -1.33
C ALA A 238 17.23 -5.01 -1.44
N ASP A 239 17.03 -4.51 -2.65
CA ASP A 239 16.42 -3.20 -2.87
C ASP A 239 14.99 -3.14 -2.35
N ALA A 240 14.22 -4.21 -2.55
CA ALA A 240 12.87 -4.30 -2.00
C ALA A 240 12.88 -4.22 -0.46
N ILE A 241 13.76 -4.97 0.19
CA ILE A 241 13.95 -4.96 1.66
C ILE A 241 14.36 -3.58 2.15
N GLY A 242 15.42 -3.03 1.56
CA GLY A 242 15.96 -1.72 1.94
C GLY A 242 14.93 -0.60 1.73
N SER A 243 14.23 -0.61 0.59
CA SER A 243 13.23 0.40 0.26
C SER A 243 12.02 0.37 1.18
N VAL A 244 11.53 -0.82 1.57
CA VAL A 244 10.47 -0.95 2.58
C VAL A 244 10.93 -0.41 3.93
N ALA A 245 12.15 -0.74 4.36
CA ALA A 245 12.69 -0.26 5.63
C ALA A 245 12.87 1.28 5.62
N ASN A 246 13.39 1.83 4.52
CA ASN A 246 13.55 3.27 4.33
C ASN A 246 12.20 4.00 4.33
N TYR A 247 11.17 3.42 3.68
CA TYR A 247 9.81 3.93 3.71
C TYR A 247 9.28 4.06 5.15
N LEU A 248 9.36 2.98 5.93
CA LEU A 248 8.87 3.00 7.31
C LEU A 248 9.64 3.97 8.19
N ASN A 249 10.96 4.05 8.03
CA ASN A 249 11.81 5.03 8.71
C ASN A 249 11.38 6.46 8.38
N ALA A 250 11.11 6.76 7.11
CA ALA A 250 10.64 8.08 6.67
C ALA A 250 9.25 8.44 7.22
N TYR A 251 8.43 7.43 7.55
CA TYR A 251 7.13 7.60 8.20
C TYR A 251 7.19 7.51 9.73
N GLY A 252 8.36 7.67 10.31
CA GLY A 252 8.56 7.82 11.75
C GLY A 252 8.59 6.50 12.52
N TRP A 253 9.10 5.43 11.91
CA TRP A 253 9.38 4.20 12.65
C TRP A 253 10.31 4.45 13.84
N VAL A 254 9.90 4.03 15.03
CA VAL A 254 10.67 4.16 16.27
C VAL A 254 11.31 2.81 16.62
N PRO A 255 12.64 2.68 16.57
CA PRO A 255 13.33 1.44 16.90
C PRO A 255 13.01 0.96 18.33
N GLY A 256 12.69 -0.33 18.48
CA GLY A 256 12.39 -0.94 19.77
C GLY A 256 10.98 -0.69 20.31
N LEU A 257 10.21 0.24 19.73
CA LEU A 257 8.82 0.41 20.09
C LEU A 257 7.97 -0.71 19.45
N PRO A 258 7.11 -1.44 20.20
CA PRO A 258 6.19 -2.41 19.60
C PRO A 258 5.17 -1.70 18.71
N THR A 259 4.58 -2.42 17.76
CA THR A 259 3.55 -1.86 16.88
C THR A 259 2.24 -1.58 17.63
N HIS A 260 1.88 -2.42 18.56
CA HIS A 260 0.65 -2.30 19.36
C HIS A 260 0.74 -3.07 20.66
N TYR A 261 -0.19 -2.80 21.54
CA TYR A 261 -0.43 -3.54 22.78
C TYR A 261 -1.83 -4.15 22.76
N ALA A 262 -2.00 -5.23 23.51
CA ALA A 262 -3.32 -5.77 23.77
C ALA A 262 -4.14 -4.77 24.60
N VAL A 263 -5.43 -4.64 24.27
CA VAL A 263 -6.38 -3.83 25.01
C VAL A 263 -7.70 -4.58 25.16
N ARG A 264 -8.33 -4.47 26.31
CA ARG A 264 -9.68 -4.95 26.54
C ARG A 264 -10.59 -3.79 26.92
N LEU A 265 -11.78 -3.79 26.40
CA LEU A 265 -12.81 -2.85 26.79
C LEU A 265 -13.83 -3.58 27.66
N PRO A 266 -14.24 -3.02 28.83
CA PRO A 266 -15.27 -3.62 29.65
C PRO A 266 -16.62 -3.51 28.94
N PRO A 267 -17.52 -4.48 29.14
CA PRO A 267 -18.87 -4.41 28.58
C PRO A 267 -19.68 -3.17 29.01
N THR A 268 -19.23 -2.52 30.10
CA THR A 268 -19.85 -1.35 30.69
C THR A 268 -19.32 -0.02 30.12
N ILE A 269 -18.41 -0.03 29.16
CA ILE A 269 -17.94 1.22 28.53
C ILE A 269 -19.12 1.98 27.93
N SER A 270 -19.21 3.27 28.20
CA SER A 270 -20.26 4.09 27.61
C SER A 270 -20.05 4.24 26.10
N SER A 271 -21.14 4.32 25.33
CA SER A 271 -21.04 4.58 23.88
C SER A 271 -20.32 5.90 23.60
N ALA A 272 -20.53 6.91 24.41
CA ALA A 272 -19.87 8.21 24.27
C ALA A 272 -18.34 8.11 24.46
N ASP A 273 -17.88 7.32 25.43
CA ASP A 273 -16.44 7.11 25.63
C ASP A 273 -15.83 6.27 24.52
N LEU A 274 -16.53 5.23 24.08
CA LEU A 274 -16.10 4.41 22.96
C LEU A 274 -15.99 5.24 21.68
N ASP A 275 -17.02 6.02 21.34
CA ASP A 275 -17.01 6.90 20.18
C ASP A 275 -15.87 7.93 20.27
N ALA A 276 -15.63 8.51 21.44
CA ALA A 276 -14.55 9.45 21.66
C ALA A 276 -13.16 8.80 21.48
N LEU A 277 -12.99 7.55 21.92
CA LEU A 277 -11.74 6.80 21.77
C LEU A 277 -11.50 6.37 20.33
N LEU A 278 -12.54 6.06 19.57
CA LEU A 278 -12.45 5.63 18.16
C LEU A 278 -12.41 6.81 17.18
N ALA A 279 -12.78 8.03 17.60
CA ALA A 279 -12.86 9.19 16.71
C ALA A 279 -11.54 9.55 15.99
N PRO A 280 -10.33 9.39 16.60
CA PRO A 280 -9.06 9.59 15.90
C PRO A 280 -8.68 8.48 14.91
N ASP A 281 -9.45 7.38 14.85
CA ASP A 281 -9.19 6.18 14.07
C ASP A 281 -7.80 5.59 14.40
N ILE A 282 -6.96 5.42 13.40
CA ILE A 282 -5.62 4.84 13.54
C ILE A 282 -4.55 5.82 14.05
N LEU A 283 -4.89 7.09 14.24
CA LEU A 283 -3.93 8.12 14.66
C LEU A 283 -3.65 8.05 16.16
N PRO A 284 -2.41 7.77 16.60
CA PRO A 284 -2.05 7.80 18.02
C PRO A 284 -2.26 9.19 18.61
N THR A 285 -3.21 9.31 19.55
CA THR A 285 -3.66 10.62 20.07
C THR A 285 -3.74 10.64 21.59
N PHE A 286 -4.00 9.49 22.20
CA PHE A 286 -4.26 9.41 23.63
C PHE A 286 -3.01 8.98 24.41
N ARG A 287 -2.67 9.69 25.46
CA ARG A 287 -1.73 9.16 26.45
C ARG A 287 -2.31 7.87 27.07
N PRO A 288 -1.48 6.86 27.41
CA PRO A 288 -1.97 5.59 27.98
C PRO A 288 -2.93 5.76 29.15
N ALA A 289 -2.60 6.67 30.08
CA ALA A 289 -3.46 6.99 31.22
C ALA A 289 -4.84 7.56 30.82
N ALA A 290 -4.92 8.31 29.71
CA ALA A 290 -6.19 8.84 29.23
C ALA A 290 -7.08 7.76 28.60
N LEU A 291 -6.48 6.76 27.92
CA LEU A 291 -7.19 5.55 27.46
C LEU A 291 -7.75 4.77 28.66
N ALA A 292 -6.90 4.54 29.68
CA ALA A 292 -7.30 3.82 30.90
C ALA A 292 -8.41 4.56 31.68
N ALA A 293 -8.35 5.88 31.78
CA ALA A 293 -9.38 6.69 32.46
C ALA A 293 -10.75 6.60 31.78
N LYS A 294 -10.81 6.26 30.48
CA LYS A 294 -12.05 6.00 29.72
C LYS A 294 -12.46 4.52 29.73
N GLY A 295 -11.80 3.69 30.52
CA GLY A 295 -12.17 2.29 30.74
C GLY A 295 -11.37 1.29 29.92
N ALA A 296 -10.42 1.70 29.09
CA ALA A 296 -9.56 0.75 28.39
C ALA A 296 -8.61 0.05 29.38
N GLN A 297 -8.65 -1.29 29.39
CA GLN A 297 -7.79 -2.10 30.24
C GLN A 297 -6.47 -2.38 29.47
N LEU A 298 -5.41 -1.74 29.93
CA LEU A 298 -4.05 -1.83 29.39
C LEU A 298 -3.16 -2.61 30.37
N ASP A 299 -2.20 -3.36 29.85
CA ASP A 299 -1.16 -3.96 30.67
C ASP A 299 -0.09 -2.94 31.11
N ALA A 300 0.85 -3.37 31.94
CA ALA A 300 1.89 -2.49 32.48
C ALA A 300 2.80 -1.93 31.37
N ALA A 301 3.07 -2.70 30.30
CA ALA A 301 3.89 -2.25 29.18
C ALA A 301 3.18 -1.16 28.37
N ALA A 302 1.89 -1.33 28.10
CA ALA A 302 1.08 -0.31 27.43
C ALA A 302 0.94 0.97 28.25
N LEU A 303 0.77 0.85 29.57
CA LEU A 303 0.70 2.00 30.48
C LEU A 303 2.03 2.76 30.55
N ALA A 304 3.16 2.07 30.40
CA ALA A 304 4.50 2.65 30.39
C ALA A 304 4.92 3.18 29.00
N ASN A 305 4.07 3.06 27.96
CA ASN A 305 4.42 3.55 26.63
C ASN A 305 4.72 5.05 26.67
N PRO A 306 5.88 5.49 26.13
CA PRO A 306 6.29 6.90 26.25
C PRO A 306 5.45 7.84 25.37
N GLY A 307 4.95 7.33 24.25
CA GLY A 307 4.18 8.08 23.25
C GLY A 307 2.66 7.89 23.39
N PRO A 308 1.91 8.54 22.50
CA PRO A 308 0.46 8.35 22.44
C PRO A 308 0.09 6.98 21.83
N LEU A 309 -1.13 6.54 22.12
CA LEU A 309 -1.75 5.34 21.59
C LEU A 309 -3.03 5.69 20.84
N ALA A 310 -3.41 4.87 19.88
CA ALA A 310 -4.73 4.88 19.23
C ALA A 310 -5.53 3.67 19.68
N LEU A 311 -6.81 3.83 20.00
CA LEU A 311 -7.70 2.68 20.12
C LEU A 311 -8.14 2.27 18.71
N VAL A 312 -7.70 1.12 18.28
CA VAL A 312 -7.97 0.59 16.93
C VAL A 312 -9.00 -0.53 17.02
N GLU A 313 -10.11 -0.36 16.31
CA GLU A 313 -11.17 -1.37 16.22
C GLU A 313 -10.96 -2.29 15.00
N LEU A 314 -11.11 -3.58 15.23
CA LEU A 314 -11.13 -4.62 14.21
C LEU A 314 -12.49 -5.32 14.23
N GLN A 315 -13.42 -4.85 13.39
CA GLN A 315 -14.79 -5.38 13.29
C GLN A 315 -14.78 -6.81 12.71
N ASN A 316 -15.61 -7.68 13.25
CA ASN A 316 -15.71 -9.09 12.87
C ASN A 316 -17.06 -9.43 12.18
N GLY A 317 -17.62 -8.53 11.41
CA GLY A 317 -18.92 -8.64 10.80
C GLY A 317 -19.98 -7.82 11.55
N ASP A 318 -21.26 -8.14 11.39
CA ASP A 318 -22.33 -7.46 12.13
C ASP A 318 -22.21 -7.75 13.64
N PRO A 319 -21.96 -6.74 14.46
CA PRO A 319 -21.75 -6.92 15.90
C PRO A 319 -23.00 -7.43 16.66
N ARG A 320 -24.19 -7.35 16.04
CA ARG A 320 -25.44 -7.90 16.56
C ARG A 320 -25.50 -9.43 16.45
N THR A 321 -24.66 -10.01 15.60
CA THR A 321 -24.57 -11.46 15.46
C THR A 321 -23.68 -12.02 16.57
N PRO A 322 -24.15 -13.04 17.32
CA PRO A 322 -23.36 -13.68 18.37
C PRO A 322 -22.00 -14.16 17.82
N GLY A 323 -20.93 -13.88 18.56
CA GLY A 323 -19.56 -14.23 18.15
C GLY A 323 -18.86 -13.22 17.25
N ASN A 324 -19.53 -12.16 16.79
CA ASN A 324 -18.95 -11.11 15.95
C ASN A 324 -18.51 -9.86 16.72
N ALA A 325 -18.29 -9.99 18.02
CA ALA A 325 -17.73 -8.88 18.81
C ALA A 325 -16.44 -8.37 18.16
N PRO A 326 -16.24 -7.05 18.05
CA PRO A 326 -15.01 -6.47 17.56
C PRO A 326 -13.84 -6.80 18.49
N SER A 327 -12.66 -6.87 17.92
CA SER A 327 -11.39 -6.93 18.64
C SER A 327 -10.78 -5.54 18.68
N TYR A 328 -9.98 -5.25 19.71
CA TYR A 328 -9.33 -3.97 19.85
C TYR A 328 -7.84 -4.14 20.10
N VAL A 329 -7.03 -3.21 19.58
CA VAL A 329 -5.62 -3.07 19.92
C VAL A 329 -5.29 -1.61 20.23
N ALA A 330 -4.28 -1.39 21.06
CA ALA A 330 -3.74 -0.06 21.34
C ALA A 330 -2.52 0.17 20.41
N GLY A 331 -2.74 0.81 19.27
CA GLY A 331 -1.72 1.07 18.26
C GLY A 331 -0.78 2.19 18.66
N THR A 332 0.53 1.99 18.47
CA THR A 332 1.59 2.96 18.67
C THR A 332 1.89 3.77 17.41
N GLU A 333 2.90 4.63 17.45
CA GLU A 333 3.46 5.30 16.27
C GLU A 333 3.94 4.29 15.22
N ASN A 334 4.48 3.14 15.64
CA ASN A 334 4.91 2.09 14.70
C ASN A 334 3.72 1.39 14.01
N PHE A 335 2.61 1.20 14.70
CA PHE A 335 1.37 0.76 14.05
C PHE A 335 0.92 1.76 13.00
N TYR A 336 0.93 3.04 13.36
CA TYR A 336 0.59 4.13 12.45
C TYR A 336 1.52 4.17 11.24
N ALA A 337 2.84 4.00 11.42
CA ALA A 337 3.81 3.94 10.32
C ALA A 337 3.47 2.82 9.32
N VAL A 338 3.10 1.62 9.79
CA VAL A 338 2.64 0.53 8.91
C VAL A 338 1.35 0.90 8.18
N THR A 339 0.41 1.60 8.83
CA THR A 339 -0.82 2.04 8.17
C THR A 339 -0.57 3.04 7.04
N ARG A 340 0.58 3.72 6.99
CA ARG A 340 0.91 4.66 5.89
C ARG A 340 1.04 3.98 4.55
N TYR A 341 1.33 2.69 4.56
CA TYR A 341 1.41 1.88 3.35
C TYR A 341 0.04 1.75 2.65
N ASN A 342 -1.04 1.56 3.40
CA ASN A 342 -2.38 1.32 2.84
C ASN A 342 -3.54 1.96 3.61
N HIS A 343 -3.30 2.95 4.48
CA HIS A 343 -4.32 3.67 5.25
C HIS A 343 -5.41 2.78 5.90
N SER A 344 -5.05 1.57 6.34
CA SER A 344 -5.97 0.56 6.86
C SER A 344 -5.40 -0.14 8.08
N SER A 345 -6.18 -0.17 9.16
CA SER A 345 -5.86 -0.94 10.37
C SER A 345 -5.82 -2.45 10.09
N TYR A 346 -6.69 -2.94 9.19
CA TYR A 346 -6.71 -4.35 8.79
C TYR A 346 -5.46 -4.75 8.04
N TYR A 347 -4.99 -3.87 7.15
CA TYR A 347 -3.73 -4.07 6.45
C TYR A 347 -2.56 -4.14 7.44
N ALA A 348 -2.45 -3.17 8.33
CA ALA A 348 -1.37 -3.13 9.31
C ALA A 348 -1.34 -4.39 10.19
N MET A 349 -2.50 -4.81 10.69
CA MET A 349 -2.57 -6.05 11.46
C MET A 349 -2.22 -7.30 10.64
N ALA A 350 -2.65 -7.38 9.36
CA ALA A 350 -2.31 -8.51 8.51
C ALA A 350 -0.80 -8.59 8.23
N VAL A 351 -0.15 -7.45 8.01
CA VAL A 351 1.31 -7.33 7.87
C VAL A 351 2.01 -7.83 9.13
N ILE A 352 1.59 -7.32 10.28
CA ILE A 352 2.20 -7.66 11.58
C ILE A 352 2.03 -9.16 11.88
N GLU A 353 0.81 -9.68 11.76
CA GLU A 353 0.54 -11.08 12.09
C GLU A 353 1.16 -12.07 11.10
N LEU A 354 1.21 -11.73 9.79
CA LEU A 354 1.93 -12.53 8.81
C LEU A 354 3.43 -12.58 9.14
N GLY A 355 4.03 -11.41 9.40
CA GLY A 355 5.44 -11.32 9.76
C GLY A 355 5.78 -12.10 11.02
N GLN A 356 4.95 -12.03 12.06
CA GLN A 356 5.09 -12.80 13.29
C GLN A 356 4.96 -14.32 13.03
N ALA A 357 3.99 -14.74 12.20
CA ALA A 357 3.81 -16.14 11.85
C ALA A 357 5.03 -16.71 11.08
N VAL A 358 5.63 -15.91 10.20
CA VAL A 358 6.89 -16.30 9.53
C VAL A 358 8.05 -16.33 10.51
N ALA A 359 8.20 -15.31 11.36
CA ALA A 359 9.29 -15.22 12.35
C ALA A 359 9.31 -16.41 13.35
N ALA A 360 8.15 -16.99 13.65
CA ALA A 360 8.03 -18.16 14.50
C ALA A 360 8.61 -19.45 13.90
N LEU A 361 8.95 -19.45 12.60
CA LEU A 361 9.44 -20.63 11.86
C LEU A 361 10.90 -20.50 11.36
N VAL A 362 11.63 -19.41 11.70
CA VAL A 362 13.00 -19.14 11.20
C VAL A 362 14.06 -19.02 12.29
#